data_4a350d8322dfe94ac5146c69186739a5
#
_entry.id   4a350d8322dfe94ac5146c69186739a5
#
_cell.length_a   1.000
_cell.length_b   1.000
_cell.length_c   1.000
_cell.angle_alpha   90.00
_cell.angle_beta   90.00
_cell.angle_gamma   90.00
#
_symmetry.space_group_name_H-M   'P 1'
#
loop_
_entity.id
_entity.type
_entity.pdbx_description
1 polymer ?
#
loop_
_entity_poly.entity_id
_entity_poly.type
_entity_poly.pdbx_seq_one_letter_code
_entity_poly.pdbx_strand_id
1 'polypeptide(L)'
;MVLHRTLIAAAVLAATAPAWASTEEAARAVEEPAQADAAEPASDEGESVVVRDRAGESLTSFTHLTREDIARRPTEDGNITDLLKSNPAVQFSNHGDGSLQMGEIKPSNISIHGSVAYQNNYTLDGISTNSDLDPAEQTSVTTTRLGGSDEQGFYVDSRLIDSVTVYDHNIPASFGGFTGGVIDAQTRSWSGENHISVFGRMTKSGWSRIHTDSALDVGSGDADVSKPAQFQTDFEKKTYGFTGEWGITDNLGVVVGYTRRESKIPTIQVPGTRVSIVPDDQNWTGWGVLETPVAGGTQTQRRTADNFFAKATLYATPWTEASLALTYSGYESKGFLTTVADSGYEDHHDGLNLTASVKHRMKAGVLDSSLAYTRMTDKRTSDVKNWTQLDRYTIGMDDTGSTSTTSMTSAASGGLGDLESTQSVINAKTRMDCEPVMVGSVSHQFSAGADLSSTHAEYRRGSNYYRWGVTQSVMQSDYGEFSQTDFYTTRWKAGTYEADYNQAALFGEHRMGVGDFVIRTGLRAEYDDFTKDVNIAPRFTTSWDLFGNGGSVITVGANRYYGRNILTYALYKAQNGGMENIYDYASDDSPAADGWFAANDFDGLERLKTPFSQIRQEPSPL
;
A
#
# COMPACT_ATOMS: atom_id res chain seq x y z
N MET A 1 -21.36 -7.94 -1.23
CA MET A 1 -20.67 -9.25 -1.17
C MET A 1 -21.20 -10.28 -2.18
N VAL A 2 -22.49 -10.41 -2.40
CA VAL A 2 -23.05 -11.36 -3.40
C VAL A 2 -22.87 -10.87 -4.84
N LEU A 3 -22.92 -9.55 -5.10
CA LEU A 3 -22.74 -8.98 -6.45
C LEU A 3 -21.30 -9.10 -6.98
N HIS A 4 -20.28 -9.08 -6.10
CA HIS A 4 -18.86 -9.21 -6.50
C HIS A 4 -18.51 -10.60 -7.06
N ARG A 5 -19.10 -11.65 -6.49
CA ARG A 5 -18.82 -13.03 -6.94
C ARG A 5 -19.53 -13.37 -8.26
N THR A 6 -20.65 -12.72 -8.55
CA THR A 6 -21.45 -12.98 -9.77
C THR A 6 -20.84 -12.31 -11.01
N LEU A 7 -20.20 -11.15 -10.87
CA LEU A 7 -19.53 -10.47 -11.98
C LEU A 7 -18.24 -11.19 -12.42
N ILE A 8 -17.49 -11.76 -11.48
CA ILE A 8 -16.28 -12.55 -11.80
C ILE A 8 -16.67 -13.86 -12.49
N ALA A 9 -17.76 -14.50 -12.10
CA ALA A 9 -18.25 -15.73 -12.75
C ALA A 9 -18.77 -15.49 -14.17
N ALA A 10 -19.37 -14.34 -14.45
CA ALA A 10 -19.87 -14.00 -15.79
C ALA A 10 -18.75 -13.70 -16.79
N ALA A 11 -17.62 -13.12 -16.34
CA ALA A 11 -16.46 -12.86 -17.20
C ALA A 11 -15.71 -14.15 -17.56
N VAL A 12 -15.69 -15.14 -16.66
CA VAL A 12 -15.06 -16.46 -16.91
C VAL A 12 -15.91 -17.33 -17.85
N LEU A 13 -17.24 -17.23 -17.80
CA LEU A 13 -18.15 -18.01 -18.65
C LEU A 13 -18.19 -17.53 -20.10
N ALA A 14 -17.85 -16.27 -20.38
CA ALA A 14 -17.76 -15.75 -21.75
C ALA A 14 -16.49 -16.21 -22.51
N ALA A 15 -15.47 -16.70 -21.79
CA ALA A 15 -14.19 -17.14 -22.36
C ALA A 15 -14.12 -18.66 -22.67
N THR A 16 -15.16 -19.44 -22.33
CA THR A 16 -15.19 -20.89 -22.58
C THR A 16 -16.17 -21.30 -23.70
N ALA A 17 -15.95 -20.80 -24.89
CA ALA A 17 -16.53 -21.43 -26.10
C ALA A 17 -15.51 -22.44 -26.67
N PRO A 18 -15.87 -23.71 -26.89
CA PRO A 18 -14.90 -24.72 -27.29
C PRO A 18 -14.58 -24.61 -28.78
N ALA A 19 -13.34 -24.32 -29.13
CA ALA A 19 -12.79 -24.62 -30.43
C ALA A 19 -12.22 -26.04 -30.40
N TRP A 20 -13.05 -27.03 -30.74
CA TRP A 20 -12.59 -28.37 -31.08
C TRP A 20 -12.44 -28.45 -32.59
N ALA A 21 -11.22 -28.43 -33.11
CA ALA A 21 -10.87 -29.07 -34.37
C ALA A 21 -9.37 -29.29 -34.51
N SER A 22 -9.02 -30.57 -34.68
CA SER A 22 -7.84 -31.16 -35.31
C SER A 22 -6.47 -30.99 -34.68
N THR A 23 -6.15 -31.94 -33.82
CA THR A 23 -4.79 -32.46 -33.66
C THR A 23 -4.62 -33.63 -34.58
N GLU A 24 -3.79 -33.46 -35.61
CA GLU A 24 -2.96 -34.54 -36.18
C GLU A 24 -1.94 -33.91 -37.13
N GLU A 25 -0.69 -34.33 -36.95
CA GLU A 25 0.47 -34.04 -37.80
C GLU A 25 1.45 -32.95 -37.30
N ALA A 26 2.33 -33.31 -36.37
CA ALA A 26 3.73 -32.86 -36.34
C ALA A 26 4.55 -33.67 -35.32
N ALA A 27 4.80 -34.91 -35.66
CA ALA A 27 5.91 -35.66 -35.08
C ALA A 27 6.79 -36.16 -36.20
N ARG A 28 7.82 -35.38 -36.57
CA ARG A 28 9.10 -35.86 -37.15
C ARG A 28 9.95 -34.68 -37.60
N ALA A 29 11.09 -34.62 -37.02
CA ALA A 29 12.42 -34.39 -37.59
C ALA A 29 13.25 -33.47 -36.71
N VAL A 30 14.08 -34.09 -35.93
CA VAL A 30 15.33 -33.49 -35.38
C VAL A 30 16.37 -33.74 -36.48
N GLU A 31 16.94 -32.69 -37.06
CA GLU A 31 18.21 -32.73 -37.78
C GLU A 31 19.08 -31.53 -37.36
N GLU A 32 20.35 -31.83 -37.14
CA GLU A 32 21.43 -30.95 -36.68
C GLU A 32 21.80 -29.85 -37.70
N PRO A 33 22.43 -28.74 -37.25
CA PRO A 33 22.61 -27.55 -38.08
C PRO A 33 23.88 -27.63 -38.94
N ALA A 34 23.71 -27.35 -40.22
CA ALA A 34 24.78 -27.01 -41.13
C ALA A 34 25.10 -25.51 -41.02
N GLN A 35 26.39 -25.19 -40.91
CA GLN A 35 26.93 -23.85 -41.05
C GLN A 35 26.52 -23.23 -42.41
N ALA A 36 25.97 -22.04 -42.37
CA ALA A 36 25.77 -21.20 -43.55
C ALA A 36 26.16 -19.74 -43.25
N ASP A 37 26.81 -19.22 -44.25
CA ASP A 37 27.48 -17.91 -44.37
C ASP A 37 26.65 -16.71 -43.95
N ALA A 38 27.38 -15.67 -43.53
CA ALA A 38 26.90 -14.35 -43.22
C ALA A 38 26.14 -13.71 -44.38
N ALA A 39 24.82 -13.55 -44.24
CA ALA A 39 24.02 -12.63 -45.03
C ALA A 39 23.65 -11.43 -44.12
N GLU A 40 23.84 -10.23 -44.63
CA GLU A 40 23.44 -8.97 -44.01
C GLU A 40 21.97 -9.00 -43.64
N PRO A 41 21.58 -8.50 -42.43
CA PRO A 41 20.17 -8.43 -42.08
C PRO A 41 19.49 -7.32 -42.88
N ALA A 42 18.48 -7.69 -43.63
CA ALA A 42 17.51 -6.77 -44.19
C ALA A 42 16.84 -5.99 -43.02
N SER A 43 16.86 -4.67 -43.11
CA SER A 43 16.20 -3.74 -42.21
C SER A 43 14.67 -3.97 -42.31
N ASP A 44 14.10 -4.67 -41.32
CA ASP A 44 12.69 -4.59 -41.02
C ASP A 44 12.49 -3.43 -40.04
N GLU A 45 12.19 -2.25 -40.60
CA GLU A 45 11.83 -1.06 -39.85
C GLU A 45 10.39 -1.20 -39.33
N GLY A 46 10.21 -2.05 -38.34
CA GLY A 46 9.13 -1.88 -37.38
C GLY A 46 9.50 -0.68 -36.51
N GLU A 47 8.83 0.45 -36.72
CA GLU A 47 8.95 1.64 -35.88
C GLU A 47 8.59 1.32 -34.42
N SER A 48 9.51 0.69 -33.70
CA SER A 48 9.56 0.92 -32.27
C SER A 48 10.04 2.36 -32.11
N VAL A 49 9.13 3.27 -31.79
CA VAL A 49 9.49 4.59 -31.27
C VAL A 49 10.12 4.35 -29.90
N VAL A 50 11.34 3.85 -29.90
CA VAL A 50 12.26 4.10 -28.81
C VAL A 50 12.52 5.58 -28.91
N VAL A 51 11.79 6.37 -28.10
CA VAL A 51 12.20 7.73 -27.80
C VAL A 51 13.52 7.60 -27.04
N ARG A 52 14.59 7.40 -27.80
CA ARG A 52 15.92 7.73 -27.34
C ARG A 52 15.93 9.25 -27.31
N ASP A 53 15.47 9.80 -26.18
CA ASP A 53 15.78 11.17 -25.84
C ASP A 53 17.28 11.29 -26.01
N ARG A 54 17.76 12.16 -26.90
CA ARG A 54 19.20 12.43 -27.01
C ARG A 54 19.64 12.82 -25.62
N ALA A 55 20.75 12.28 -25.12
CA ALA A 55 21.21 12.49 -23.75
C ALA A 55 21.22 13.97 -23.32
N GLY A 56 21.29 14.93 -24.28
CA GLY A 56 21.17 16.37 -24.05
C GLY A 56 19.75 16.93 -23.96
N GLU A 57 18.71 16.14 -24.19
CA GLU A 57 17.32 16.63 -24.22
C GLU A 57 16.55 16.26 -22.96
N SER A 58 17.03 15.30 -22.16
CA SER A 58 16.36 14.89 -20.93
C SER A 58 16.62 15.86 -19.78
N LEU A 59 15.60 16.64 -19.43
CA LEU A 59 15.62 17.56 -18.28
C LEU A 59 15.12 16.90 -17.00
N THR A 60 14.52 15.72 -17.10
CA THR A 60 13.94 14.97 -16.00
C THR A 60 14.74 13.69 -15.82
N SER A 61 15.11 13.34 -14.60
CA SER A 61 15.61 12.00 -14.33
C SER A 61 14.44 11.05 -14.20
N PHE A 62 14.44 10.05 -15.03
CA PHE A 62 13.45 8.99 -14.97
C PHE A 62 14.02 7.65 -15.46
N THR A 63 13.43 6.58 -14.98
CA THR A 63 13.62 5.24 -15.50
C THR A 63 12.31 4.81 -16.16
N HIS A 64 12.36 4.57 -17.46
CA HIS A 64 11.21 4.08 -18.21
C HIS A 64 11.40 2.59 -18.53
N LEU A 65 10.40 1.79 -18.20
CA LEU A 65 10.33 0.37 -18.46
C LEU A 65 9.20 0.10 -19.43
N THR A 66 9.53 -0.40 -20.60
CA THR A 66 8.55 -0.81 -21.61
C THR A 66 7.95 -2.18 -21.27
N ARG A 67 6.88 -2.58 -21.99
CA ARG A 67 6.27 -3.92 -21.90
C ARG A 67 7.32 -5.03 -22.03
N GLU A 68 8.29 -4.88 -22.93
CA GLU A 68 9.35 -5.85 -23.15
C GLU A 68 10.34 -5.90 -21.98
N ASP A 69 10.69 -4.73 -21.44
CA ASP A 69 11.56 -4.66 -20.28
C ASP A 69 10.89 -5.30 -19.06
N ILE A 70 9.60 -5.05 -18.86
CA ILE A 70 8.79 -5.67 -17.82
C ILE A 70 8.76 -7.19 -17.98
N ALA A 71 8.54 -7.69 -19.20
CA ALA A 71 8.48 -9.12 -19.48
C ALA A 71 9.83 -9.84 -19.26
N ARG A 72 10.94 -9.15 -19.45
CA ARG A 72 12.30 -9.70 -19.30
C ARG A 72 12.83 -9.59 -17.86
N ARG A 73 12.30 -8.68 -17.05
CA ARG A 73 12.76 -8.49 -15.67
C ARG A 73 12.22 -9.58 -14.76
N PRO A 74 13.05 -10.19 -13.93
CA PRO A 74 12.56 -11.08 -12.89
C PRO A 74 11.78 -10.25 -11.87
N THR A 75 10.54 -10.62 -11.63
CA THR A 75 9.72 -10.08 -10.56
C THR A 75 9.49 -11.17 -9.53
N GLU A 76 9.63 -10.86 -8.26
CA GLU A 76 9.45 -11.84 -7.18
C GLU A 76 7.99 -12.26 -7.10
N ASP A 77 7.11 -11.32 -6.87
CA ASP A 77 5.67 -11.55 -6.72
C ASP A 77 4.82 -10.91 -7.83
N GLY A 78 5.47 -10.21 -8.78
CA GLY A 78 4.81 -9.56 -9.91
C GLY A 78 4.28 -8.17 -9.57
N ASN A 79 4.67 -7.56 -8.46
CA ASN A 79 4.30 -6.21 -8.10
C ASN A 79 5.05 -5.17 -8.98
N ILE A 80 4.47 -3.99 -9.16
CA ILE A 80 5.13 -2.90 -9.89
C ILE A 80 6.44 -2.50 -9.18
N THR A 81 6.45 -2.48 -7.86
CA THR A 81 7.64 -2.15 -7.08
C THR A 81 8.79 -3.14 -7.28
N ASP A 82 8.50 -4.42 -7.53
CA ASP A 82 9.55 -5.42 -7.81
C ASP A 82 10.39 -5.06 -9.04
N LEU A 83 9.78 -4.37 -10.02
CA LEU A 83 10.47 -3.91 -11.24
C LEU A 83 11.55 -2.86 -10.95
N LEU A 84 11.45 -2.21 -9.78
CA LEU A 84 12.29 -1.07 -9.40
C LEU A 84 13.52 -1.49 -8.58
N LYS A 85 13.68 -2.78 -8.25
CA LYS A 85 14.81 -3.29 -7.45
C LYS A 85 16.20 -2.97 -8.04
N SER A 86 16.28 -2.77 -9.34
CA SER A 86 17.53 -2.38 -10.00
C SER A 86 17.73 -0.87 -10.17
N ASN A 87 16.77 -0.05 -9.73
CA ASN A 87 16.88 1.40 -9.81
C ASN A 87 17.69 1.94 -8.61
N PRO A 88 18.83 2.61 -8.84
CA PRO A 88 19.69 3.09 -7.75
C PRO A 88 19.06 4.20 -6.91
N ALA A 89 18.06 4.91 -7.43
CA ALA A 89 17.32 5.94 -6.68
C ALA A 89 16.26 5.36 -5.72
N VAL A 90 15.93 4.07 -5.86
CA VAL A 90 14.89 3.40 -5.12
C VAL A 90 15.48 2.50 -4.03
N GLN A 91 15.04 2.70 -2.81
CA GLN A 91 15.41 1.87 -1.66
C GLN A 91 14.16 1.16 -1.13
N PHE A 92 14.31 -0.11 -0.78
CA PHE A 92 13.24 -0.92 -0.22
C PHE A 92 13.30 -0.89 1.30
N SER A 93 12.13 -0.97 1.92
CA SER A 93 12.06 -1.12 3.38
C SER A 93 12.72 -2.44 3.80
N ASN A 94 13.37 -2.44 4.96
CA ASN A 94 14.02 -3.65 5.51
C ASN A 94 13.04 -4.83 5.71
N HIS A 95 11.74 -4.55 5.77
CA HIS A 95 10.70 -5.58 5.85
C HIS A 95 10.44 -6.27 4.51
N GLY A 96 10.71 -5.61 3.38
CA GLY A 96 10.42 -6.13 2.04
C GLY A 96 11.32 -7.28 1.60
N ASP A 97 12.56 -7.33 2.10
CA ASP A 97 13.56 -8.34 1.70
C ASP A 97 14.03 -9.21 2.86
N GLY A 98 13.38 -9.09 4.03
CA GLY A 98 13.76 -9.84 5.23
C GLY A 98 13.06 -11.19 5.34
N SER A 99 13.63 -12.09 6.16
CA SER A 99 13.06 -13.41 6.47
C SER A 99 11.65 -13.36 7.09
N LEU A 100 11.24 -12.19 7.60
CA LEU A 100 9.90 -11.95 8.13
C LEU A 100 8.83 -11.82 7.04
N GLN A 101 9.24 -11.60 5.79
CA GLN A 101 8.34 -11.29 4.66
C GLN A 101 8.45 -12.29 3.50
N MET A 102 9.20 -13.37 3.64
CA MET A 102 9.46 -14.30 2.52
C MET A 102 8.19 -14.93 1.93
N GLY A 103 7.17 -15.13 2.76
CA GLY A 103 5.85 -15.62 2.34
C GLY A 103 4.88 -14.50 1.90
N GLU A 104 5.21 -13.24 2.08
CA GLU A 104 4.34 -12.12 1.73
C GLU A 104 4.26 -11.94 0.22
N ILE A 105 3.12 -11.42 -0.27
CA ILE A 105 2.86 -11.13 -1.69
C ILE A 105 2.40 -9.70 -1.94
N LYS A 106 2.22 -8.90 -0.88
CA LYS A 106 1.94 -7.47 -1.04
C LYS A 106 3.19 -6.73 -1.54
N PRO A 107 3.03 -5.59 -2.24
CA PRO A 107 4.16 -4.76 -2.63
C PRO A 107 4.98 -4.30 -1.44
N SER A 108 6.29 -4.21 -1.60
CA SER A 108 7.16 -3.59 -0.60
C SER A 108 7.05 -2.07 -0.66
N ASN A 109 7.14 -1.44 0.51
CA ASN A 109 7.25 0.01 0.61
C ASN A 109 8.60 0.47 0.09
N ILE A 110 8.60 1.51 -0.73
CA ILE A 110 9.81 2.04 -1.34
C ILE A 110 10.06 3.51 -0.97
N SER A 111 11.32 3.85 -0.87
CA SER A 111 11.82 5.20 -0.69
C SER A 111 12.51 5.65 -1.97
N ILE A 112 12.21 6.84 -2.46
CA ILE A 112 12.92 7.46 -3.57
C ILE A 112 13.76 8.59 -3.00
N HIS A 113 15.09 8.52 -3.18
CA HIS A 113 16.07 9.47 -2.64
C HIS A 113 15.97 9.70 -1.12
N GLY A 114 15.63 8.66 -0.35
CA GLY A 114 15.54 8.73 1.11
C GLY A 114 14.23 9.33 1.63
N SER A 115 13.23 9.57 0.79
CA SER A 115 11.88 9.94 1.23
C SER A 115 11.21 8.80 1.98
N VAL A 116 10.21 9.08 2.79
CA VAL A 116 9.34 8.03 3.32
C VAL A 116 8.34 7.57 2.25
N ALA A 117 7.90 6.31 2.33
CA ALA A 117 7.12 5.67 1.30
C ALA A 117 5.86 6.46 0.88
N TYR A 118 5.12 7.00 1.84
CA TYR A 118 3.90 7.78 1.58
C TYR A 118 4.15 9.15 0.90
N GLN A 119 5.41 9.57 0.76
CA GLN A 119 5.78 10.79 0.04
C GLN A 119 5.92 10.57 -1.47
N ASN A 120 5.81 9.33 -1.94
CA ASN A 120 5.76 9.01 -3.35
C ASN A 120 4.32 9.11 -3.87
N ASN A 121 4.17 9.43 -5.16
CA ASN A 121 2.89 9.39 -5.83
C ASN A 121 2.87 8.21 -6.82
N TYR A 122 1.94 7.28 -6.60
CA TYR A 122 1.66 6.17 -7.50
C TYR A 122 0.51 6.57 -8.41
N THR A 123 0.73 6.52 -9.72
CA THR A 123 -0.31 6.85 -10.70
C THR A 123 -0.58 5.65 -11.62
N LEU A 124 -1.83 5.48 -12.01
CA LEU A 124 -2.28 4.50 -12.98
C LEU A 124 -3.05 5.23 -14.07
N ASP A 125 -2.59 5.14 -15.32
CA ASP A 125 -3.10 5.91 -16.45
C ASP A 125 -3.15 7.43 -16.15
N GLY A 126 -2.13 7.96 -15.44
CA GLY A 126 -2.00 9.36 -15.07
C GLY A 126 -2.86 9.82 -13.88
N ILE A 127 -3.65 8.94 -13.27
CA ILE A 127 -4.50 9.20 -12.09
C ILE A 127 -3.82 8.66 -10.84
N SER A 128 -3.78 9.46 -9.78
CA SER A 128 -3.22 9.01 -8.50
C SER A 128 -4.06 7.92 -7.86
N THR A 129 -3.38 6.87 -7.39
CA THR A 129 -3.96 5.71 -6.72
C THR A 129 -3.49 5.56 -5.28
N ASN A 130 -2.96 6.62 -4.69
CA ASN A 130 -2.52 6.62 -3.29
C ASN A 130 -3.71 6.60 -2.32
N SER A 131 -3.51 5.89 -1.21
CA SER A 131 -4.36 6.02 -0.03
C SER A 131 -3.90 7.19 0.84
N ASP A 132 -4.84 8.01 1.29
CA ASP A 132 -4.61 9.12 2.22
C ASP A 132 -5.12 8.80 3.63
N LEU A 133 -5.68 7.61 3.84
CA LEU A 133 -6.31 7.20 5.10
C LEU A 133 -5.30 6.96 6.21
N ASP A 134 -4.31 6.10 5.96
CA ASP A 134 -3.18 5.85 6.86
C ASP A 134 -1.93 5.44 6.09
N PRO A 135 -1.41 6.31 5.20
CA PRO A 135 -0.34 5.96 4.28
C PRO A 135 1.01 5.73 4.99
N ALA A 136 1.13 6.13 6.24
CA ALA A 136 2.35 5.93 7.01
C ALA A 136 2.49 4.52 7.59
N GLU A 137 1.47 3.65 7.37
CA GLU A 137 1.41 2.30 7.92
C GLU A 137 1.88 2.25 9.38
N GLN A 138 1.24 3.01 10.24
CA GLN A 138 1.51 2.93 11.68
C GLN A 138 0.89 1.64 12.23
N THR A 139 1.18 0.56 11.57
CA THR A 139 0.78 -0.77 11.95
C THR A 139 1.60 -1.27 13.11
N SER A 140 1.22 -0.91 14.22
CA SER A 140 1.18 -1.93 15.20
C SER A 140 -0.12 -2.72 14.97
N VAL A 141 -0.03 -4.01 14.66
CA VAL A 141 -1.16 -4.96 14.66
C VAL A 141 -1.93 -4.90 15.99
N THR A 142 -1.35 -4.29 17.00
CA THR A 142 -1.90 -4.04 18.34
C THR A 142 -2.72 -2.76 18.43
N THR A 143 -2.82 -1.94 17.40
CA THR A 143 -3.56 -0.70 17.48
C THR A 143 -5.01 -0.92 17.05
N THR A 144 -5.87 -0.49 17.88
CA THR A 144 -7.29 -0.22 17.66
C THR A 144 -7.52 0.93 16.66
N ARG A 145 -6.44 1.39 16.04
CA ARG A 145 -6.40 2.46 15.06
C ARG A 145 -6.92 1.99 13.71
N LEU A 146 -7.12 2.90 12.80
CA LEU A 146 -7.46 2.65 11.40
C LEU A 146 -6.64 1.45 10.90
N GLY A 147 -7.30 0.43 10.37
CA GLY A 147 -6.60 -0.72 9.80
C GLY A 147 -5.58 -0.18 8.81
N GLY A 148 -4.31 -0.54 9.00
CA GLY A 148 -3.23 0.04 8.22
C GLY A 148 -3.53 -0.07 6.74
N SER A 149 -3.85 1.06 6.12
CA SER A 149 -3.88 1.18 4.68
C SER A 149 -2.46 1.50 4.23
N ASP A 150 -1.99 0.81 3.22
CA ASP A 150 -0.72 1.09 2.56
C ASP A 150 -0.82 2.41 1.78
N GLU A 151 0.33 3.05 1.52
CA GLU A 151 0.38 4.20 0.60
C GLU A 151 -0.08 3.83 -0.81
N GLN A 152 0.12 2.56 -1.22
CA GLN A 152 -0.36 2.03 -2.50
C GLN A 152 -1.80 1.54 -2.34
N GLY A 153 -2.76 2.28 -2.87
CA GLY A 153 -4.16 1.86 -2.85
C GLY A 153 -4.48 0.68 -3.80
N PHE A 154 -3.52 0.29 -4.67
CA PHE A 154 -3.67 -0.80 -5.62
C PHE A 154 -2.41 -1.66 -5.70
N TYR A 155 -2.55 -2.96 -5.51
CA TYR A 155 -1.47 -3.95 -5.70
C TYR A 155 -1.56 -4.58 -7.09
N VAL A 156 -1.35 -3.74 -8.12
CA VAL A 156 -1.49 -4.16 -9.52
C VAL A 156 -0.37 -5.09 -9.94
N ASP A 157 -0.73 -6.17 -10.62
CA ASP A 157 0.23 -7.10 -11.22
C ASP A 157 0.89 -6.45 -12.44
N SER A 158 2.22 -6.51 -12.49
CA SER A 158 3.02 -5.93 -13.56
C SER A 158 2.70 -6.48 -14.95
N ARG A 159 2.12 -7.67 -15.07
CA ARG A 159 1.69 -8.28 -16.34
C ARG A 159 0.50 -7.58 -16.97
N LEU A 160 -0.25 -6.80 -16.19
CA LEU A 160 -1.40 -5.99 -16.65
C LEU A 160 -0.97 -4.58 -17.10
N ILE A 161 0.33 -4.27 -16.97
CA ILE A 161 0.92 -2.97 -17.25
C ILE A 161 1.65 -2.99 -18.58
N ASP A 162 1.57 -1.90 -19.31
CA ASP A 162 2.28 -1.65 -20.56
C ASP A 162 3.64 -0.99 -20.35
N SER A 163 3.67 -0.01 -19.48
CA SER A 163 4.92 0.66 -19.13
C SER A 163 4.88 1.20 -17.70
N VAL A 164 6.05 1.35 -17.11
CA VAL A 164 6.25 2.02 -15.81
C VAL A 164 7.34 3.07 -15.97
N THR A 165 7.03 4.30 -15.58
CA THR A 165 8.00 5.38 -15.54
C THR A 165 8.18 5.84 -14.09
N VAL A 166 9.41 5.81 -13.62
CA VAL A 166 9.78 6.33 -12.30
C VAL A 166 10.48 7.66 -12.48
N TYR A 167 9.86 8.71 -12.02
CA TYR A 167 10.44 10.05 -11.98
C TYR A 167 11.05 10.26 -10.60
N ASP A 168 12.34 10.46 -10.55
CA ASP A 168 13.09 10.58 -9.30
C ASP A 168 13.53 12.01 -8.97
N HIS A 169 13.87 12.84 -9.95
CA HIS A 169 14.14 14.26 -9.74
C HIS A 169 13.86 15.13 -10.98
N ASN A 170 13.81 16.45 -10.79
CA ASN A 170 13.41 17.40 -11.81
C ASN A 170 12.04 17.07 -12.45
N ILE A 171 11.08 16.72 -11.60
CA ILE A 171 9.78 16.21 -12.02
C ILE A 171 8.91 17.34 -12.58
N PRO A 172 8.21 17.15 -13.72
CA PRO A 172 7.36 18.15 -14.37
C PRO A 172 6.26 18.71 -13.49
N ALA A 173 5.78 19.94 -13.80
CA ALA A 173 4.70 20.59 -13.07
C ALA A 173 3.33 19.91 -13.25
N SER A 174 3.19 19.01 -14.22
CA SER A 174 1.99 18.17 -14.40
C SER A 174 1.76 17.17 -13.27
N PHE A 175 2.79 16.88 -12.46
CA PHE A 175 2.71 16.02 -11.30
C PHE A 175 2.69 16.83 -10.00
N GLY A 176 1.81 16.45 -9.07
CA GLY A 176 1.69 17.01 -7.73
C GLY A 176 1.51 15.92 -6.69
N GLY A 177 1.35 16.31 -5.42
CA GLY A 177 1.04 15.39 -4.34
C GLY A 177 2.19 14.44 -3.97
N PHE A 178 3.45 14.88 -4.07
CA PHE A 178 4.65 14.11 -3.71
C PHE A 178 5.76 15.02 -3.20
N THR A 179 6.66 14.45 -2.42
CA THR A 179 7.95 15.05 -2.04
C THR A 179 9.12 14.07 -2.25
N GLY A 180 8.82 12.79 -2.47
CA GLY A 180 9.75 11.77 -2.93
C GLY A 180 9.86 11.73 -4.44
N GLY A 181 9.21 10.76 -5.06
CA GLY A 181 9.16 10.57 -6.51
C GLY A 181 7.76 10.27 -7.03
N VAL A 182 7.66 10.00 -8.32
CA VAL A 182 6.41 9.57 -8.98
C VAL A 182 6.65 8.25 -9.69
N ILE A 183 5.78 7.27 -9.44
CA ILE A 183 5.72 5.99 -10.13
C ILE A 183 4.48 6.02 -11.02
N ASP A 184 4.67 6.24 -12.31
CA ASP A 184 3.58 6.32 -13.29
C ASP A 184 3.49 5.02 -14.08
N ALA A 185 2.43 4.25 -13.86
CA ALA A 185 2.14 3.01 -14.55
C ALA A 185 1.03 3.24 -15.60
N GLN A 186 1.26 2.73 -16.80
CA GLN A 186 0.27 2.75 -17.88
C GLN A 186 -0.28 1.35 -18.09
N THR A 187 -1.60 1.22 -18.10
CA THR A 187 -2.26 -0.08 -18.33
C THR A 187 -2.19 -0.48 -19.80
N ARG A 188 -2.24 -1.79 -20.06
CA ARG A 188 -2.22 -2.32 -21.41
C ARG A 188 -3.34 -1.75 -22.26
N SER A 189 -3.02 -1.40 -23.51
CA SER A 189 -3.96 -1.06 -24.57
C SER A 189 -3.88 -2.09 -25.67
N TRP A 190 -4.94 -2.20 -26.48
CA TRP A 190 -4.96 -3.10 -27.63
C TRP A 190 -3.88 -2.72 -28.63
N SER A 191 -3.07 -3.71 -29.03
CA SER A 191 -1.92 -3.54 -29.92
C SER A 191 -2.26 -3.51 -31.41
N GLY A 192 -3.54 -3.71 -31.77
CA GLY A 192 -3.97 -3.92 -33.17
C GLY A 192 -4.07 -5.40 -33.57
N GLU A 193 -3.54 -6.30 -32.75
CA GLU A 193 -3.53 -7.74 -33.00
C GLU A 193 -4.31 -8.50 -31.93
N ASN A 194 -4.81 -9.68 -32.32
CA ASN A 194 -5.45 -10.58 -31.35
C ASN A 194 -4.38 -11.44 -30.69
N HIS A 195 -4.32 -11.40 -29.37
CA HIS A 195 -3.35 -12.13 -28.59
C HIS A 195 -3.96 -12.66 -27.30
N ILE A 196 -3.56 -13.87 -26.90
CA ILE A 196 -3.86 -14.43 -25.59
C ILE A 196 -2.60 -15.00 -24.97
N SER A 197 -2.36 -14.70 -23.71
CA SER A 197 -1.28 -15.24 -22.92
C SER A 197 -1.84 -15.84 -21.64
N VAL A 198 -1.42 -17.06 -21.32
CA VAL A 198 -1.75 -17.77 -20.08
C VAL A 198 -0.45 -18.09 -19.38
N PHE A 199 -0.38 -17.88 -18.10
CA PHE A 199 0.83 -18.13 -17.34
C PHE A 199 0.52 -18.79 -15.98
N GLY A 200 1.51 -19.51 -15.48
CA GLY A 200 1.50 -20.09 -14.14
C GLY A 200 2.90 -20.10 -13.56
N ARG A 201 3.03 -19.79 -12.28
CA ARG A 201 4.29 -19.79 -11.54
C ARG A 201 4.07 -20.36 -10.15
N MET A 202 5.05 -21.07 -9.65
CA MET A 202 5.06 -21.58 -8.27
C MET A 202 6.44 -21.37 -7.68
N THR A 203 6.47 -21.03 -6.39
CA THR A 203 7.69 -20.94 -5.59
C THR A 203 7.41 -21.51 -4.21
N LYS A 204 8.34 -22.24 -3.63
CA LYS A 204 8.23 -22.75 -2.27
C LYS A 204 9.57 -22.77 -1.55
N SER A 205 9.55 -22.61 -0.25
CA SER A 205 10.73 -22.61 0.62
C SER A 205 11.60 -23.85 0.45
N GLY A 206 11.02 -25.03 0.22
CA GLY A 206 11.74 -26.28 0.02
C GLY A 206 12.61 -26.34 -1.26
N TRP A 207 12.51 -25.35 -2.17
CA TRP A 207 13.41 -25.21 -3.33
C TRP A 207 14.61 -24.32 -3.05
N SER A 208 14.60 -23.62 -1.90
CA SER A 208 15.68 -22.76 -1.44
C SER A 208 16.28 -23.35 -0.17
N ARG A 209 17.55 -23.13 0.06
CA ARG A 209 18.20 -23.48 1.33
C ARG A 209 18.34 -22.22 2.18
N ILE A 210 17.47 -22.09 3.17
CA ILE A 210 17.53 -21.00 4.14
C ILE A 210 18.44 -21.45 5.27
N HIS A 211 19.44 -20.64 5.59
CA HIS A 211 20.33 -20.86 6.71
C HIS A 211 19.89 -19.96 7.87
N THR A 212 19.41 -20.56 8.95
CA THR A 212 19.15 -19.85 10.20
C THR A 212 20.33 -20.07 11.13
N ASP A 213 20.86 -18.99 11.73
CA ASP A 213 21.91 -19.09 12.72
C ASP A 213 21.33 -19.68 14.02
N SER A 214 22.02 -20.70 14.58
CA SER A 214 21.66 -21.29 15.86
C SER A 214 21.72 -20.30 17.04
N ALA A 215 22.44 -19.19 16.90
CA ALA A 215 22.46 -18.11 17.89
C ALA A 215 21.11 -17.35 18.00
N LEU A 216 20.20 -17.53 17.03
CA LEU A 216 18.83 -17.04 17.08
C LEU A 216 17.88 -18.00 17.82
N ASP A 217 18.35 -19.17 18.25
CA ASP A 217 17.65 -20.03 19.20
C ASP A 217 17.61 -19.35 20.57
N VAL A 218 16.75 -18.33 20.71
CA VAL A 218 16.51 -17.71 21.99
C VAL A 218 15.68 -18.70 22.81
N GLY A 219 16.38 -19.52 23.60
CA GLY A 219 15.81 -20.57 24.37
C GLY A 219 14.63 -20.15 25.24
N SER A 220 13.50 -20.73 24.98
CA SER A 220 12.48 -20.99 25.98
C SER A 220 12.22 -22.50 25.92
N GLY A 221 12.56 -23.18 27.00
CA GLY A 221 12.59 -24.62 27.05
C GLY A 221 11.39 -25.31 26.43
N ASP A 222 11.68 -26.45 25.81
CA ASP A 222 10.76 -27.51 25.37
C ASP A 222 9.90 -27.28 24.10
N ALA A 223 10.00 -26.21 23.39
CA ALA A 223 9.51 -26.18 22.02
C ALA A 223 10.71 -26.17 21.07
N ASP A 224 10.62 -26.88 19.96
CA ASP A 224 11.56 -26.78 18.83
C ASP A 224 11.51 -25.37 18.24
N VAL A 225 12.09 -24.39 18.94
CA VAL A 225 12.05 -22.97 18.66
C VAL A 225 13.19 -22.55 17.73
N SER A 226 13.65 -23.49 16.91
CA SER A 226 14.70 -23.24 15.91
C SER A 226 14.31 -22.16 14.88
N LYS A 227 13.06 -21.69 14.92
CA LYS A 227 12.56 -20.59 14.10
C LYS A 227 11.73 -19.65 14.96
N PRO A 228 12.12 -18.37 15.13
CA PRO A 228 11.26 -17.39 15.75
C PRO A 228 9.87 -17.40 15.10
N ALA A 229 8.83 -17.40 15.91
CA ALA A 229 7.44 -17.55 15.47
C ALA A 229 7.01 -16.57 14.36
N GLN A 230 7.68 -15.44 14.28
CA GLN A 230 7.45 -14.38 13.30
C GLN A 230 8.16 -14.56 11.96
N PHE A 231 9.15 -15.49 11.85
CA PHE A 231 9.86 -15.72 10.60
C PHE A 231 9.02 -16.53 9.61
N GLN A 232 8.94 -16.07 8.38
CA GLN A 232 8.24 -16.72 7.28
C GLN A 232 9.20 -17.61 6.45
N THR A 233 9.97 -18.46 7.12
CA THR A 233 10.94 -19.33 6.46
C THR A 233 10.31 -20.47 5.67
N ASP A 234 9.08 -20.84 5.99
CA ASP A 234 8.29 -21.83 5.27
C ASP A 234 7.15 -21.13 4.52
N PHE A 235 7.07 -21.36 3.22
CA PHE A 235 6.00 -20.80 2.39
C PHE A 235 5.80 -21.60 1.09
N GLU A 236 4.60 -21.46 0.51
CA GLU A 236 4.28 -21.91 -0.83
C GLU A 236 3.51 -20.77 -1.53
N LYS A 237 4.10 -20.20 -2.60
CA LYS A 237 3.49 -19.15 -3.42
C LYS A 237 3.07 -19.71 -4.77
N LYS A 238 1.89 -19.33 -5.24
CA LYS A 238 1.36 -19.63 -6.59
C LYS A 238 0.86 -18.37 -7.22
N THR A 239 1.20 -18.18 -8.49
CA THR A 239 0.69 -17.07 -9.31
C THR A 239 0.21 -17.68 -10.63
N TYR A 240 -1.00 -17.35 -11.04
CA TYR A 240 -1.55 -17.77 -12.32
C TYR A 240 -2.55 -16.76 -12.85
N GLY A 241 -2.70 -16.75 -14.16
CA GLY A 241 -3.59 -15.80 -14.78
C GLY A 241 -3.54 -15.85 -16.30
N PHE A 242 -4.21 -14.89 -16.89
CA PHE A 242 -4.22 -14.69 -18.32
C PHE A 242 -4.32 -13.20 -18.68
N THR A 243 -3.88 -12.87 -19.87
CA THR A 243 -4.15 -11.60 -20.55
C THR A 243 -4.59 -11.89 -21.97
N GLY A 244 -5.59 -11.17 -22.45
CA GLY A 244 -6.09 -11.32 -23.83
C GLY A 244 -6.37 -9.95 -24.44
N GLU A 245 -6.07 -9.82 -25.73
CA GLU A 245 -6.27 -8.62 -26.55
C GLU A 245 -7.06 -9.03 -27.79
N TRP A 246 -8.14 -8.32 -28.09
CA TRP A 246 -9.00 -8.60 -29.23
C TRP A 246 -9.48 -7.33 -29.92
N GLY A 247 -9.37 -7.30 -31.24
CA GLY A 247 -10.05 -6.33 -32.09
C GLY A 247 -11.52 -6.71 -32.23
N ILE A 248 -12.42 -5.83 -31.78
CA ILE A 248 -13.88 -5.99 -32.01
C ILE A 248 -14.25 -5.47 -33.40
N THR A 249 -13.62 -4.37 -33.80
CA THR A 249 -13.66 -3.79 -35.15
C THR A 249 -12.24 -3.28 -35.49
N ASP A 250 -12.05 -2.79 -36.71
CA ASP A 250 -10.76 -2.24 -37.15
C ASP A 250 -10.26 -1.06 -36.27
N ASN A 251 -11.18 -0.41 -35.58
CA ASN A 251 -10.86 0.78 -34.75
C ASN A 251 -11.26 0.65 -33.28
N LEU A 252 -11.80 -0.49 -32.86
CA LEU A 252 -12.18 -0.78 -31.48
C LEU A 252 -11.54 -2.08 -31.02
N GLY A 253 -10.69 -2.01 -30.02
CA GLY A 253 -10.11 -3.18 -29.40
C GLY A 253 -10.37 -3.21 -27.88
N VAL A 254 -10.27 -4.41 -27.34
CA VAL A 254 -10.41 -4.65 -25.90
C VAL A 254 -9.23 -5.48 -25.39
N VAL A 255 -8.82 -5.17 -24.17
CA VAL A 255 -7.84 -5.94 -23.40
C VAL A 255 -8.51 -6.40 -22.12
N VAL A 256 -8.36 -7.67 -21.77
CA VAL A 256 -8.84 -8.22 -20.51
C VAL A 256 -7.72 -9.02 -19.86
N GLY A 257 -7.52 -8.85 -18.58
CA GLY A 257 -6.53 -9.58 -17.82
C GLY A 257 -7.02 -9.97 -16.43
N TYR A 258 -6.57 -11.10 -15.97
CA TYR A 258 -6.79 -11.57 -14.61
C TYR A 258 -5.55 -12.25 -14.09
N THR A 259 -5.18 -11.92 -12.85
CA THR A 259 -4.08 -12.55 -12.14
C THR A 259 -4.52 -12.89 -10.73
N ARG A 260 -4.22 -14.11 -10.29
CA ARG A 260 -4.37 -14.54 -8.91
C ARG A 260 -3.02 -14.95 -8.34
N ARG A 261 -2.71 -14.41 -7.18
CA ARG A 261 -1.53 -14.76 -6.38
C ARG A 261 -2.00 -15.33 -5.05
N GLU A 262 -1.40 -16.42 -4.62
CA GLU A 262 -1.72 -17.09 -3.36
C GLU A 262 -0.43 -17.42 -2.62
N SER A 263 -0.44 -17.24 -1.31
CA SER A 263 0.64 -17.67 -0.43
C SER A 263 0.09 -18.39 0.79
N LYS A 264 0.73 -19.49 1.16
CA LYS A 264 0.52 -20.24 2.39
C LYS A 264 1.79 -20.16 3.21
N ILE A 265 1.66 -19.72 4.44
CA ILE A 265 2.78 -19.42 5.32
C ILE A 265 2.56 -20.15 6.65
N PRO A 266 3.09 -21.38 6.81
CA PRO A 266 3.09 -22.05 8.09
C PRO A 266 3.97 -21.27 9.09
N THR A 267 3.39 -20.83 10.19
CA THR A 267 4.09 -20.12 11.27
C THR A 267 3.74 -20.76 12.61
N ILE A 268 4.60 -20.56 13.61
CA ILE A 268 4.40 -21.13 14.93
C ILE A 268 3.61 -20.14 15.78
N GLN A 269 2.47 -20.58 16.31
CA GLN A 269 1.85 -19.93 17.44
C GLN A 269 2.50 -20.44 18.73
N VAL A 270 3.06 -19.53 19.51
CA VAL A 270 3.66 -19.87 20.81
C VAL A 270 2.55 -20.29 21.78
N PRO A 271 2.81 -21.27 22.69
CA PRO A 271 1.88 -21.55 23.78
C PRO A 271 1.55 -20.27 24.54
N GLY A 272 0.31 -20.04 24.84
CA GLY A 272 -0.16 -18.82 25.48
C GLY A 272 -1.20 -19.09 26.55
N THR A 273 -1.80 -18.03 27.04
CA THR A 273 -2.85 -18.08 28.05
C THR A 273 -4.05 -17.28 27.57
N ARG A 274 -5.21 -17.93 27.52
CA ARG A 274 -6.48 -17.22 27.37
C ARG A 274 -6.82 -16.60 28.71
N VAL A 275 -6.98 -15.28 28.71
CA VAL A 275 -7.37 -14.50 29.88
C VAL A 275 -8.85 -14.18 29.75
N SER A 276 -9.64 -14.52 30.76
CA SER A 276 -11.07 -14.22 30.84
C SER A 276 -11.37 -13.53 32.17
N ILE A 277 -12.10 -12.43 32.10
CA ILE A 277 -12.65 -11.77 33.30
C ILE A 277 -13.97 -12.43 33.58
N VAL A 278 -14.13 -12.95 34.80
CA VAL A 278 -15.29 -13.73 35.24
C VAL A 278 -15.86 -13.14 36.53
N PRO A 279 -17.17 -13.27 36.79
CA PRO A 279 -17.73 -12.90 38.09
C PRO A 279 -17.02 -13.67 39.20
N ASP A 280 -16.71 -13.00 40.28
CA ASP A 280 -16.08 -13.59 41.49
C ASP A 280 -16.67 -12.93 42.74
N ASP A 281 -17.58 -13.63 43.41
CA ASP A 281 -18.29 -13.13 44.61
C ASP A 281 -17.35 -13.01 45.83
N GLN A 282 -16.17 -13.61 45.76
CA GLN A 282 -15.18 -13.54 46.84
C GLN A 282 -14.22 -12.37 46.68
N ASN A 283 -14.19 -11.79 45.48
CA ASN A 283 -13.42 -10.58 45.23
C ASN A 283 -14.34 -9.36 45.48
N TRP A 284 -13.87 -8.42 46.25
CA TRP A 284 -14.64 -7.21 46.59
C TRP A 284 -14.99 -6.35 45.33
N THR A 285 -14.26 -6.49 44.21
CA THR A 285 -14.60 -5.91 42.89
C THR A 285 -15.76 -6.65 42.22
N GLY A 286 -16.16 -7.84 42.71
CA GLY A 286 -17.11 -8.74 42.04
C GLY A 286 -16.55 -9.44 40.80
N TRP A 287 -15.27 -9.24 40.47
CA TRP A 287 -14.62 -9.78 39.28
C TRP A 287 -13.35 -10.56 39.65
N GLY A 288 -13.11 -11.62 38.91
CA GLY A 288 -11.90 -12.45 39.00
C GLY A 288 -11.30 -12.69 37.62
N VAL A 289 -10.13 -13.30 37.60
CA VAL A 289 -9.41 -13.64 36.38
C VAL A 289 -9.31 -15.16 36.26
N LEU A 290 -9.81 -15.68 35.14
CA LEU A 290 -9.65 -17.08 34.76
C LEU A 290 -8.59 -17.18 33.65
N GLU A 291 -7.54 -17.90 33.94
CA GLU A 291 -6.49 -18.23 33.00
C GLU A 291 -6.64 -19.65 32.50
N THR A 292 -6.67 -19.81 31.17
CA THR A 292 -6.75 -21.11 30.54
C THR A 292 -5.55 -21.27 29.60
N PRO A 293 -4.66 -22.24 29.85
CA PRO A 293 -3.55 -22.51 28.94
C PRO A 293 -4.05 -22.86 27.52
N VAL A 294 -3.44 -22.26 26.51
CA VAL A 294 -3.68 -22.54 25.10
C VAL A 294 -2.42 -23.16 24.52
N ALA A 295 -2.55 -24.33 23.96
CA ALA A 295 -1.43 -25.01 23.32
C ALA A 295 -0.97 -24.22 22.09
N GLY A 296 0.34 -24.09 21.96
CA GLY A 296 0.96 -23.61 20.73
C GLY A 296 0.96 -24.67 19.63
N GLY A 297 1.44 -24.31 18.47
CA GLY A 297 1.59 -25.22 17.35
C GLY A 297 1.71 -24.49 16.01
N THR A 298 1.96 -25.27 14.96
CA THR A 298 2.01 -24.71 13.61
C THR A 298 0.61 -24.38 13.11
N GLN A 299 0.40 -23.13 12.73
CA GLN A 299 -0.79 -22.64 12.05
C GLN A 299 -0.42 -22.03 10.70
N THR A 300 -1.33 -22.07 9.73
CA THR A 300 -1.06 -21.59 8.39
C THR A 300 -1.75 -20.25 8.16
N GLN A 301 -0.96 -19.20 8.05
CA GLN A 301 -1.41 -17.93 7.53
C GLN A 301 -1.62 -18.02 6.01
N ARG A 302 -2.49 -17.20 5.48
CA ARG A 302 -2.82 -17.17 4.04
C ARG A 302 -2.82 -15.75 3.53
N ARG A 303 -2.33 -15.60 2.30
CA ARG A 303 -2.41 -14.37 1.52
C ARG A 303 -3.01 -14.70 0.17
N THR A 304 -3.90 -13.84 -0.30
CA THR A 304 -4.50 -13.97 -1.63
C THR A 304 -4.58 -12.58 -2.26
N ALA A 305 -4.14 -12.44 -3.50
CA ALA A 305 -4.31 -11.20 -4.25
C ALA A 305 -4.94 -11.52 -5.61
N ASP A 306 -6.03 -10.84 -5.92
CA ASP A 306 -6.77 -10.93 -7.18
C ASP A 306 -6.68 -9.60 -7.91
N ASN A 307 -6.21 -9.61 -9.16
CA ASN A 307 -6.24 -8.45 -10.02
C ASN A 307 -7.11 -8.76 -11.25
N PHE A 308 -8.02 -7.87 -11.55
CA PHE A 308 -8.81 -7.88 -12.75
C PHE A 308 -8.66 -6.54 -13.48
N PHE A 309 -8.48 -6.62 -14.78
CA PHE A 309 -8.32 -5.47 -15.65
C PHE A 309 -9.14 -5.66 -16.93
N ALA A 310 -9.80 -4.61 -17.37
CA ALA A 310 -10.46 -4.55 -18.68
C ALA A 310 -10.33 -3.14 -19.24
N LYS A 311 -9.87 -3.01 -20.48
CA LYS A 311 -9.76 -1.70 -21.17
C LYS A 311 -10.30 -1.83 -22.59
N ALA A 312 -11.22 -0.96 -22.95
CA ALA A 312 -11.65 -0.75 -24.32
C ALA A 312 -10.95 0.50 -24.87
N THR A 313 -10.37 0.39 -26.05
CA THR A 313 -9.70 1.49 -26.76
C THR A 313 -10.35 1.67 -28.12
N LEU A 314 -10.84 2.89 -28.38
CA LEU A 314 -11.49 3.30 -29.61
C LEU A 314 -10.61 4.34 -30.32
N TYR A 315 -10.12 4.01 -31.50
CA TYR A 315 -9.50 4.94 -32.43
C TYR A 315 -10.59 5.61 -33.28
N ALA A 316 -11.28 6.60 -32.69
CA ALA A 316 -12.45 7.24 -33.30
C ALA A 316 -12.09 7.96 -34.61
N THR A 317 -10.89 8.50 -34.70
CA THR A 317 -10.27 9.07 -35.90
C THR A 317 -8.75 8.81 -35.84
N PRO A 318 -7.97 9.00 -36.92
CA PRO A 318 -6.51 8.94 -36.87
C PRO A 318 -5.88 9.90 -35.86
N TRP A 319 -6.65 10.85 -35.37
CA TRP A 319 -6.21 11.90 -34.46
C TRP A 319 -6.83 11.79 -33.05
N THR A 320 -7.79 10.88 -32.87
CA THR A 320 -8.56 10.79 -31.62
C THR A 320 -8.61 9.36 -31.13
N GLU A 321 -8.01 9.14 -29.97
CA GLU A 321 -8.10 7.91 -29.21
C GLU A 321 -8.96 8.16 -27.96
N ALA A 322 -9.91 7.29 -27.69
CA ALA A 322 -10.69 7.28 -26.47
C ALA A 322 -10.57 5.91 -25.80
N SER A 323 -10.47 5.89 -24.49
CA SER A 323 -10.44 4.63 -23.75
C SER A 323 -11.30 4.64 -22.50
N LEU A 324 -11.76 3.45 -22.12
CA LEU A 324 -12.45 3.18 -20.86
C LEU A 324 -11.76 1.98 -20.20
N ALA A 325 -11.19 2.20 -19.04
CA ALA A 325 -10.46 1.19 -18.29
C ALA A 325 -11.10 0.92 -16.93
N LEU A 326 -11.22 -0.34 -16.58
CA LEU A 326 -11.62 -0.82 -15.25
C LEU A 326 -10.48 -1.63 -14.67
N THR A 327 -10.02 -1.25 -13.49
CA THR A 327 -9.00 -1.97 -12.73
C THR A 327 -9.55 -2.33 -11.36
N TYR A 328 -9.45 -3.58 -10.99
CA TYR A 328 -9.73 -4.07 -9.63
C TYR A 328 -8.49 -4.75 -9.08
N SER A 329 -8.16 -4.43 -7.84
CA SER A 329 -7.10 -5.05 -7.07
C SER A 329 -7.66 -5.40 -5.70
N GLY A 330 -7.72 -6.69 -5.38
CA GLY A 330 -8.13 -7.18 -4.07
C GLY A 330 -6.99 -7.94 -3.41
N TYR A 331 -6.77 -7.69 -2.13
CA TYR A 331 -5.81 -8.43 -1.31
C TYR A 331 -6.49 -8.86 -0.02
N GLU A 332 -6.32 -10.13 0.34
CA GLU A 332 -6.82 -10.75 1.56
C GLU A 332 -5.65 -11.38 2.33
N SER A 333 -5.57 -11.08 3.61
CA SER A 333 -4.58 -11.62 4.54
C SER A 333 -5.29 -12.26 5.72
N LYS A 334 -5.17 -13.60 5.89
CA LYS A 334 -5.60 -14.31 7.09
C LYS A 334 -4.39 -14.61 7.95
N GLY A 335 -4.42 -14.15 9.19
CA GLY A 335 -3.30 -14.26 10.10
C GLY A 335 -3.74 -14.35 11.56
N PHE A 336 -2.75 -14.36 12.42
CA PHE A 336 -2.89 -14.35 13.88
C PHE A 336 -1.63 -13.73 14.50
N LEU A 337 -1.75 -13.27 15.74
CA LEU A 337 -0.62 -12.80 16.52
C LEU A 337 0.07 -14.00 17.17
N THR A 338 1.35 -14.20 16.89
CA THR A 338 2.09 -15.41 17.29
C THR A 338 2.16 -15.64 18.79
N THR A 339 2.08 -14.58 19.60
CA THR A 339 2.17 -14.61 21.06
C THR A 339 0.84 -14.38 21.78
N VAL A 340 -0.27 -14.29 21.05
CA VAL A 340 -1.58 -13.94 21.61
C VAL A 340 -2.58 -15.05 21.31
N ALA A 341 -3.21 -15.59 22.35
CA ALA A 341 -4.24 -16.60 22.19
C ALA A 341 -5.50 -16.02 21.53
N ASP A 342 -6.17 -16.81 20.69
CA ASP A 342 -7.45 -16.46 20.04
C ASP A 342 -7.40 -15.17 19.19
N SER A 343 -6.26 -14.86 18.59
CA SER A 343 -6.00 -13.60 17.89
C SER A 343 -6.16 -13.67 16.39
N GLY A 344 -6.92 -14.64 15.86
CA GLY A 344 -7.18 -14.77 14.43
C GLY A 344 -7.85 -13.53 13.84
N TYR A 345 -7.40 -13.11 12.66
CA TYR A 345 -7.97 -11.99 11.92
C TYR A 345 -7.88 -12.20 10.40
N GLU A 346 -8.71 -11.46 9.71
CA GLU A 346 -8.73 -11.36 8.25
C GLU A 346 -8.74 -9.89 7.87
N ASP A 347 -7.69 -9.46 7.15
CA ASP A 347 -7.57 -8.12 6.59
C ASP A 347 -7.82 -8.17 5.08
N HIS A 348 -8.54 -7.18 4.57
CA HIS A 348 -8.80 -6.93 3.16
C HIS A 348 -8.28 -5.55 2.78
N HIS A 349 -7.69 -5.47 1.60
CA HIS A 349 -7.27 -4.24 0.95
C HIS A 349 -7.75 -4.28 -0.50
N ASP A 350 -8.81 -3.55 -0.81
CA ASP A 350 -9.49 -3.59 -2.10
C ASP A 350 -9.42 -2.23 -2.79
N GLY A 351 -9.04 -2.21 -4.05
CA GLY A 351 -9.06 -1.05 -4.92
C GLY A 351 -9.90 -1.27 -6.17
N LEU A 352 -10.74 -0.30 -6.51
CA LEU A 352 -11.50 -0.23 -7.76
C LEU A 352 -11.24 1.11 -8.44
N ASN A 353 -10.80 1.09 -9.68
CA ASN A 353 -10.60 2.28 -10.51
C ASN A 353 -11.36 2.14 -11.82
N LEU A 354 -12.11 3.17 -12.18
CA LEU A 354 -12.76 3.33 -13.48
C LEU A 354 -12.25 4.63 -14.09
N THR A 355 -11.54 4.55 -15.21
CA THR A 355 -10.95 5.70 -15.89
C THR A 355 -11.45 5.79 -17.33
N ALA A 356 -11.99 6.94 -17.69
CA ALA A 356 -12.27 7.32 -19.07
C ALA A 356 -11.25 8.34 -19.52
N SER A 357 -10.62 8.15 -20.67
CA SER A 357 -9.65 9.08 -21.22
C SER A 357 -9.88 9.37 -22.70
N VAL A 358 -9.49 10.56 -23.12
CA VAL A 358 -9.51 10.99 -24.51
C VAL A 358 -8.21 11.70 -24.82
N LYS A 359 -7.49 11.20 -25.82
CA LYS A 359 -6.29 11.80 -26.37
C LYS A 359 -6.59 12.29 -27.78
N HIS A 360 -6.47 13.59 -28.00
CA HIS A 360 -6.79 14.21 -29.28
C HIS A 360 -5.59 15.02 -29.79
N ARG A 361 -5.09 14.61 -30.96
CA ARG A 361 -4.00 15.31 -31.66
C ARG A 361 -4.60 16.36 -32.59
N MET A 362 -4.16 17.57 -32.45
CA MET A 362 -4.54 18.72 -33.29
C MET A 362 -3.28 19.42 -33.82
N LYS A 363 -3.44 20.35 -34.76
CA LYS A 363 -2.29 21.11 -35.31
C LYS A 363 -1.51 21.88 -34.26
N ALA A 364 -2.16 22.27 -33.17
CA ALA A 364 -1.54 23.03 -32.08
C ALA A 364 -0.79 22.14 -31.06
N GLY A 365 -1.01 20.83 -31.09
CA GLY A 365 -0.43 19.88 -30.12
C GLY A 365 -1.36 18.73 -29.78
N VAL A 366 -1.14 18.13 -28.62
CA VAL A 366 -1.91 16.98 -28.12
C VAL A 366 -2.67 17.41 -26.85
N LEU A 367 -3.99 17.24 -26.87
CA LEU A 367 -4.85 17.35 -25.70
C LEU A 367 -5.07 15.96 -25.12
N ASP A 368 -4.75 15.79 -23.86
CA ASP A 368 -5.01 14.58 -23.07
C ASP A 368 -5.94 14.93 -21.91
N SER A 369 -7.08 14.24 -21.81
CA SER A 369 -8.07 14.49 -20.77
C SER A 369 -8.57 13.18 -20.20
N SER A 370 -8.70 13.11 -18.89
CA SER A 370 -9.18 11.93 -18.17
C SER A 370 -10.17 12.29 -17.08
N LEU A 371 -11.11 11.38 -16.84
CA LEU A 371 -12.05 11.39 -15.72
C LEU A 371 -11.99 10.02 -15.07
N ALA A 372 -11.78 9.99 -13.78
CA ALA A 372 -11.67 8.75 -13.03
C ALA A 372 -12.52 8.75 -11.77
N TYR A 373 -13.01 7.57 -11.42
CA TYR A 373 -13.55 7.26 -10.11
C TYR A 373 -12.69 6.15 -9.49
N THR A 374 -12.14 6.42 -8.34
CA THR A 374 -11.31 5.50 -7.58
C THR A 374 -11.95 5.24 -6.22
N ARG A 375 -12.05 3.98 -5.81
CA ARG A 375 -12.46 3.60 -4.46
C ARG A 375 -11.48 2.59 -3.89
N MET A 376 -11.01 2.86 -2.68
CA MET A 376 -10.15 1.99 -1.90
C MET A 376 -10.86 1.64 -0.60
N THR A 377 -10.75 0.40 -0.14
CA THR A 377 -11.39 -0.07 1.09
C THR A 377 -10.44 -0.98 1.82
N ASP A 378 -10.14 -0.63 3.06
CA ASP A 378 -9.42 -1.46 4.02
C ASP A 378 -10.40 -1.97 5.06
N LYS A 379 -10.35 -3.27 5.36
CA LYS A 379 -11.27 -3.89 6.30
C LYS A 379 -10.56 -4.95 7.11
N ARG A 380 -10.80 -4.94 8.42
CA ARG A 380 -10.43 -6.02 9.35
C ARG A 380 -11.64 -6.70 9.92
N THR A 381 -11.56 -8.02 10.00
CA THR A 381 -12.50 -8.87 10.74
C THR A 381 -11.71 -9.74 11.69
N SER A 382 -12.04 -9.71 12.97
CA SER A 382 -11.37 -10.53 13.99
C SER A 382 -12.27 -11.69 14.40
N ASP A 383 -11.68 -12.88 14.64
CA ASP A 383 -12.41 -14.06 15.10
C ASP A 383 -13.00 -13.80 16.48
N VAL A 384 -12.20 -13.27 17.39
CA VAL A 384 -12.65 -12.76 18.70
C VAL A 384 -12.63 -11.23 18.64
N LYS A 385 -13.77 -10.61 19.00
CA LYS A 385 -13.98 -9.17 18.77
C LYS A 385 -13.26 -8.27 19.74
N ASN A 386 -12.91 -8.76 20.91
CA ASN A 386 -12.38 -7.96 22.01
C ASN A 386 -11.01 -8.50 22.45
N TRP A 387 -10.27 -7.66 23.15
CA TRP A 387 -8.95 -7.96 23.68
C TRP A 387 -9.00 -8.03 25.21
N THR A 388 -8.28 -8.99 25.79
CA THR A 388 -8.06 -9.09 27.24
C THR A 388 -6.57 -9.22 27.51
N GLN A 389 -6.04 -8.43 28.42
CA GLN A 389 -4.64 -8.45 28.83
C GLN A 389 -4.53 -8.55 30.34
N LEU A 390 -3.61 -9.38 30.81
CA LEU A 390 -3.25 -9.52 32.20
C LEU A 390 -1.76 -9.20 32.34
N ASP A 391 -1.47 -8.21 33.17
CA ASP A 391 -0.10 -7.83 33.54
C ASP A 391 0.12 -8.14 35.02
N ARG A 392 1.12 -8.94 35.34
CA ARG A 392 1.51 -9.28 36.71
C ARG A 392 2.85 -8.65 37.05
N TYR A 393 2.87 -8.00 38.18
CA TYR A 393 4.07 -7.39 38.75
C TYR A 393 4.38 -8.05 40.09
N THR A 394 5.59 -8.55 40.26
CA THR A 394 6.13 -8.90 41.56
C THR A 394 6.98 -7.74 42.06
N ILE A 395 6.62 -7.21 43.19
CA ILE A 395 7.27 -6.05 43.80
C ILE A 395 7.95 -6.51 45.08
N GLY A 396 9.28 -6.44 45.10
CA GLY A 396 10.06 -6.66 46.31
C GLY A 396 10.13 -5.38 47.14
N MET A 397 10.02 -5.50 48.46
CA MET A 397 10.24 -4.41 49.40
C MET A 397 11.48 -4.74 50.22
N ASP A 398 12.43 -3.82 50.26
CA ASP A 398 13.63 -3.96 51.09
C ASP A 398 13.37 -3.51 52.54
N ASP A 399 14.33 -3.76 53.40
CA ASP A 399 14.26 -3.41 54.86
C ASP A 399 14.09 -1.90 55.14
N THR A 400 14.28 -1.07 54.13
CA THR A 400 14.08 0.39 54.22
C THR A 400 12.70 0.83 53.77
N GLY A 401 11.86 -0.10 53.31
CA GLY A 401 10.55 0.17 52.71
C GLY A 401 10.61 0.66 51.27
N SER A 402 11.78 0.58 50.64
CA SER A 402 11.90 0.90 49.20
C SER A 402 11.41 -0.28 48.36
N THR A 403 10.58 0.02 47.38
CA THR A 403 9.97 -0.98 46.48
C THR A 403 10.71 -1.06 45.16
N SER A 404 10.93 -2.28 44.66
CA SER A 404 11.47 -2.52 43.33
C SER A 404 10.66 -3.59 42.62
N THR A 405 10.37 -3.41 41.33
CA THR A 405 9.75 -4.48 40.50
C THR A 405 10.79 -5.54 40.22
N THR A 406 10.56 -6.75 40.74
CA THR A 406 11.48 -7.88 40.60
C THR A 406 11.15 -8.75 39.38
N SER A 407 9.91 -8.79 38.96
CA SER A 407 9.50 -9.45 37.73
C SER A 407 8.22 -8.86 37.14
N MET A 408 8.07 -8.98 35.84
CA MET A 408 6.83 -8.65 35.13
C MET A 408 6.51 -9.80 34.18
N THR A 409 5.27 -10.28 34.23
CA THR A 409 4.75 -11.22 33.25
C THR A 409 3.48 -10.65 32.62
N SER A 410 3.29 -10.88 31.32
CA SER A 410 2.12 -10.42 30.60
C SER A 410 1.50 -11.56 29.79
N ALA A 411 0.18 -11.66 29.83
CA ALA A 411 -0.58 -12.57 28.98
C ALA A 411 -1.68 -11.78 28.26
N ALA A 412 -1.89 -12.09 27.00
CA ALA A 412 -2.95 -11.46 26.21
C ALA A 412 -3.71 -12.49 25.39
N SER A 413 -5.01 -12.24 25.21
CA SER A 413 -5.88 -13.05 24.37
C SER A 413 -6.95 -12.19 23.70
N GLY A 414 -7.50 -12.73 22.59
CA GLY A 414 -8.56 -12.07 21.85
C GLY A 414 -8.08 -11.30 20.62
N GLY A 415 -8.98 -10.60 19.99
CA GLY A 415 -8.76 -9.96 18.70
C GLY A 415 -8.77 -8.43 18.75
N LEU A 416 -8.49 -7.83 17.60
CA LEU A 416 -8.32 -6.39 17.44
C LEU A 416 -9.60 -5.63 17.07
N GLY A 417 -10.73 -6.35 17.04
CA GLY A 417 -12.05 -5.81 16.65
C GLY A 417 -12.21 -5.66 15.15
N ASP A 418 -13.45 -5.46 14.74
CA ASP A 418 -13.80 -5.23 13.35
C ASP A 418 -13.73 -3.75 13.04
N LEU A 419 -13.20 -3.43 11.87
CA LEU A 419 -13.17 -2.07 11.40
C LEU A 419 -13.06 -2.00 9.88
N GLU A 420 -13.50 -0.88 9.30
CA GLU A 420 -13.47 -0.63 7.87
C GLU A 420 -13.14 0.83 7.63
N SER A 421 -12.26 1.11 6.67
CA SER A 421 -12.01 2.45 6.16
C SER A 421 -12.15 2.46 4.65
N THR A 422 -12.71 3.52 4.11
CA THR A 422 -12.95 3.67 2.67
C THR A 422 -12.55 5.07 2.22
N GLN A 423 -11.88 5.14 1.09
CA GLN A 423 -11.62 6.40 0.38
C GLN A 423 -12.19 6.31 -1.03
N SER A 424 -12.99 7.29 -1.41
CA SER A 424 -13.52 7.43 -2.76
C SER A 424 -13.05 8.75 -3.35
N VAL A 425 -12.52 8.74 -4.56
CA VAL A 425 -11.99 9.91 -5.24
C VAL A 425 -12.61 10.02 -6.63
N ILE A 426 -13.15 11.19 -6.97
CA ILE A 426 -13.44 11.57 -8.35
C ILE A 426 -12.33 12.53 -8.77
N ASN A 427 -11.65 12.21 -9.87
CA ASN A 427 -10.57 13.02 -10.41
C ASN A 427 -10.84 13.37 -11.88
N ALA A 428 -10.66 14.63 -12.24
CA ALA A 428 -10.71 15.12 -13.61
C ALA A 428 -9.40 15.84 -13.92
N LYS A 429 -8.68 15.37 -14.94
CA LYS A 429 -7.38 15.93 -15.34
C LYS A 429 -7.39 16.24 -16.82
N THR A 430 -6.80 17.36 -17.19
CA THR A 430 -6.58 17.73 -18.58
C THR A 430 -5.21 18.34 -18.77
N ARG A 431 -4.56 18.01 -19.89
CA ARG A 431 -3.24 18.53 -20.26
C ARG A 431 -3.20 18.78 -21.77
N MET A 432 -2.67 19.93 -22.14
CA MET A 432 -2.34 20.30 -23.50
C MET A 432 -0.84 20.41 -23.66
N ASP A 433 -0.25 19.58 -24.51
CA ASP A 433 1.15 19.67 -24.92
C ASP A 433 1.19 20.30 -26.31
N CYS A 434 1.69 21.53 -26.40
CA CYS A 434 1.76 22.26 -27.67
C CYS A 434 2.91 21.74 -28.53
N GLU A 435 2.71 21.79 -29.87
CA GLU A 435 3.81 21.53 -30.81
C GLU A 435 4.93 22.57 -30.64
N PRO A 436 6.19 22.17 -30.76
CA PRO A 436 7.31 23.11 -30.68
C PRO A 436 7.24 24.19 -31.78
N VAL A 437 7.50 25.43 -31.39
CA VAL A 437 7.54 26.58 -32.31
C VAL A 437 8.96 27.13 -32.34
N MET A 438 9.51 27.32 -33.55
CA MET A 438 10.81 27.94 -33.76
C MET A 438 10.67 29.47 -33.87
N VAL A 439 11.39 30.19 -33.00
CA VAL A 439 11.55 31.66 -33.12
C VAL A 439 13.03 31.94 -33.32
N GLY A 440 13.41 32.21 -34.56
CA GLY A 440 14.81 32.25 -34.96
C GLY A 440 15.47 30.87 -34.79
N SER A 441 16.53 30.79 -34.00
CA SER A 441 17.24 29.54 -33.67
C SER A 441 16.77 28.90 -32.36
N VAL A 442 15.73 29.46 -31.71
CA VAL A 442 15.26 29.02 -30.42
C VAL A 442 13.98 28.19 -30.60
N SER A 443 13.97 26.99 -30.05
CA SER A 443 12.78 26.14 -29.97
C SER A 443 11.99 26.47 -28.69
N HIS A 444 10.68 26.67 -28.83
CA HIS A 444 9.76 26.91 -27.71
C HIS A 444 8.67 25.86 -27.72
N GLN A 445 8.48 25.17 -26.61
CA GLN A 445 7.38 24.23 -26.39
C GLN A 445 6.66 24.61 -25.10
N PHE A 446 5.33 24.64 -25.15
CA PHE A 446 4.48 24.95 -24.00
C PHE A 446 3.64 23.73 -23.65
N SER A 447 3.42 23.52 -22.36
CA SER A 447 2.39 22.63 -21.85
C SER A 447 1.63 23.29 -20.70
N ALA A 448 0.34 23.03 -20.61
CA ALA A 448 -0.50 23.54 -19.54
C ALA A 448 -1.64 22.57 -19.24
N GLY A 449 -2.16 22.64 -18.03
CA GLY A 449 -3.28 21.78 -17.66
C GLY A 449 -3.89 22.10 -16.31
N ALA A 450 -4.91 21.32 -16.00
CA ALA A 450 -5.65 21.41 -14.74
C ALA A 450 -5.88 19.99 -14.18
N ASP A 451 -5.97 19.90 -12.86
CA ASP A 451 -6.25 18.69 -12.10
C ASP A 451 -7.25 19.05 -10.99
N LEU A 452 -8.40 18.38 -10.98
CA LEU A 452 -9.49 18.59 -10.03
C LEU A 452 -9.80 17.27 -9.37
N SER A 453 -9.87 17.23 -8.04
CA SER A 453 -10.27 16.04 -7.31
C SER A 453 -11.22 16.35 -6.17
N SER A 454 -12.12 15.41 -5.92
CA SER A 454 -13.02 15.40 -4.75
C SER A 454 -12.85 14.07 -4.05
N THR A 455 -12.45 14.12 -2.79
CA THR A 455 -12.17 12.95 -1.95
C THR A 455 -13.18 12.88 -0.82
N HIS A 456 -13.78 11.70 -0.65
CA HIS A 456 -14.61 11.31 0.48
C HIS A 456 -13.97 10.14 1.20
N ALA A 457 -13.73 10.29 2.48
CA ALA A 457 -13.14 9.27 3.33
C ALA A 457 -14.08 8.91 4.49
N GLU A 458 -14.24 7.62 4.73
CA GLU A 458 -15.07 7.07 5.79
C GLU A 458 -14.25 6.09 6.64
N TYR A 459 -14.40 6.18 7.95
CA TYR A 459 -13.97 5.18 8.90
C TYR A 459 -15.17 4.67 9.67
N ARG A 460 -15.36 3.36 9.70
CA ARG A 460 -16.52 2.72 10.32
C ARG A 460 -16.13 1.60 11.28
N ARG A 461 -16.66 1.68 12.49
CA ARG A 461 -16.68 0.60 13.47
C ARG A 461 -18.11 0.12 13.66
N GLY A 462 -18.41 -1.11 13.24
CA GLY A 462 -19.77 -1.64 13.21
C GLY A 462 -20.30 -2.03 14.60
N SER A 463 -19.42 -2.31 15.57
CA SER A 463 -19.76 -2.66 16.95
C SER A 463 -18.75 -2.02 17.91
N ASN A 464 -19.14 -1.85 19.18
CA ASN A 464 -18.18 -1.44 20.20
C ASN A 464 -17.02 -2.44 20.29
N TYR A 465 -15.83 -1.92 20.45
CA TYR A 465 -14.64 -2.71 20.74
C TYR A 465 -14.18 -2.44 22.16
N TYR A 466 -13.86 -3.50 22.89
CA TYR A 466 -13.41 -3.42 24.27
C TYR A 466 -12.01 -3.99 24.40
N ARG A 467 -11.15 -3.27 25.09
CA ARG A 467 -9.88 -3.75 25.58
C ARG A 467 -9.96 -3.79 27.11
N TRP A 468 -10.05 -4.99 27.64
CA TRP A 468 -10.00 -5.23 29.08
C TRP A 468 -8.56 -5.45 29.50
N GLY A 469 -8.16 -4.77 30.56
CA GLY A 469 -6.86 -4.93 31.19
C GLY A 469 -7.05 -5.30 32.66
N VAL A 470 -6.16 -6.16 33.12
CA VAL A 470 -6.06 -6.55 34.52
C VAL A 470 -4.60 -6.37 34.94
N THR A 471 -4.38 -5.62 36.00
CA THR A 471 -3.08 -5.50 36.62
C THR A 471 -3.11 -6.21 37.97
N GLN A 472 -2.26 -7.20 38.13
CA GLN A 472 -2.05 -7.88 39.41
C GLN A 472 -0.68 -7.50 39.94
N SER A 473 -0.66 -6.86 41.11
CA SER A 473 0.55 -6.51 41.82
C SER A 473 0.71 -7.38 43.04
N VAL A 474 1.78 -8.13 43.13
CA VAL A 474 2.12 -8.97 44.29
C VAL A 474 3.31 -8.33 44.98
N MET A 475 3.08 -7.77 46.17
CA MET A 475 4.13 -7.23 47.03
C MET A 475 4.62 -8.31 47.98
N GLN A 476 5.91 -8.59 47.92
CA GLN A 476 6.59 -9.49 48.85
C GLN A 476 7.36 -8.69 49.88
N SER A 477 7.03 -8.86 51.13
CA SER A 477 7.71 -8.25 52.27
C SER A 477 8.01 -9.31 53.35
N ASP A 478 8.87 -8.98 54.30
CA ASP A 478 9.16 -9.83 55.45
C ASP A 478 7.92 -10.12 56.34
N TYR A 479 6.85 -9.32 56.18
CA TYR A 479 5.61 -9.44 56.92
C TYR A 479 4.52 -10.23 56.17
N GLY A 480 4.80 -10.69 54.94
CA GLY A 480 3.87 -11.48 54.15
C GLY A 480 3.74 -10.98 52.73
N GLU A 481 2.88 -11.66 51.99
CA GLU A 481 2.53 -11.36 50.61
C GLU A 481 1.19 -10.61 50.57
N PHE A 482 1.16 -9.48 49.88
CA PHE A 482 -0.06 -8.73 49.61
C PHE A 482 -0.30 -8.71 48.09
N SER A 483 -1.50 -9.02 47.67
CA SER A 483 -1.88 -8.95 46.26
C SER A 483 -2.97 -7.90 46.06
N GLN A 484 -2.81 -7.12 44.98
CA GLN A 484 -3.81 -6.17 44.53
C GLN A 484 -4.14 -6.48 43.07
N THR A 485 -5.43 -6.44 42.73
CA THR A 485 -5.90 -6.63 41.36
C THR A 485 -6.74 -5.45 40.94
N ASP A 486 -6.29 -4.77 39.91
CA ASP A 486 -6.96 -3.60 39.33
C ASP A 486 -7.50 -3.95 37.95
N PHE A 487 -8.73 -3.55 37.67
CA PHE A 487 -9.39 -3.75 36.38
C PHE A 487 -9.53 -2.41 35.66
N TYR A 488 -9.27 -2.40 34.37
CA TYR A 488 -9.52 -1.25 33.52
C TYR A 488 -10.10 -1.68 32.19
N THR A 489 -10.95 -0.85 31.62
CA THR A 489 -11.57 -1.13 30.33
C THR A 489 -11.52 0.10 29.46
N THR A 490 -11.01 -0.06 28.25
CA THR A 490 -11.12 0.97 27.22
C THR A 490 -12.17 0.52 26.20
N ARG A 491 -13.13 1.39 25.91
CA ARG A 491 -14.15 1.17 24.91
C ARG A 491 -13.98 2.13 23.73
N TRP A 492 -13.98 1.58 22.54
CA TRP A 492 -14.16 2.36 21.32
C TRP A 492 -15.57 2.14 20.83
N LYS A 493 -16.34 3.21 20.77
CA LYS A 493 -17.74 3.16 20.36
C LYS A 493 -17.88 2.77 18.89
N ALA A 494 -18.95 2.05 18.59
CA ALA A 494 -19.45 1.91 17.23
C ALA A 494 -19.81 3.29 16.67
N GLY A 495 -19.54 3.48 15.38
CA GLY A 495 -19.84 4.74 14.72
C GLY A 495 -19.19 4.83 13.33
N THR A 496 -19.63 5.83 12.59
CA THR A 496 -19.05 6.22 11.30
C THR A 496 -18.49 7.62 11.43
N TYR A 497 -17.28 7.81 10.93
CA TYR A 497 -16.55 9.07 10.92
C TYR A 497 -16.17 9.37 9.49
N GLU A 498 -16.44 10.58 9.03
CA GLU A 498 -16.27 10.99 7.64
C GLU A 498 -15.37 12.22 7.54
N ALA A 499 -14.65 12.32 6.45
CA ALA A 499 -13.85 13.48 6.09
C ALA A 499 -13.91 13.68 4.58
N ASP A 500 -14.20 14.92 4.16
CA ASP A 500 -14.26 15.31 2.76
C ASP A 500 -13.26 16.40 2.48
N TYR A 501 -12.66 16.40 1.28
CA TYR A 501 -11.93 17.54 0.78
C TYR A 501 -11.93 17.60 -0.74
N ASN A 502 -11.83 18.83 -1.27
CA ASN A 502 -11.71 19.09 -2.68
C ASN A 502 -10.37 19.76 -2.96
N GLN A 503 -9.74 19.37 -4.06
CA GLN A 503 -8.48 19.91 -4.50
C GLN A 503 -8.58 20.38 -5.95
N ALA A 504 -7.95 21.51 -6.24
CA ALA A 504 -7.83 22.06 -7.58
C ALA A 504 -6.38 22.48 -7.83
N ALA A 505 -5.83 22.09 -8.97
CA ALA A 505 -4.49 22.49 -9.37
C ALA A 505 -4.47 22.98 -10.82
N LEU A 506 -3.68 24.02 -11.05
CA LEU A 506 -3.35 24.51 -12.38
C LEU A 506 -1.84 24.44 -12.57
N PHE A 507 -1.39 24.05 -13.75
CA PHE A 507 0.03 24.02 -14.05
C PHE A 507 0.33 24.50 -15.47
N GLY A 508 1.54 25.01 -15.63
CA GLY A 508 2.08 25.39 -16.94
C GLY A 508 3.58 25.23 -16.97
N GLU A 509 4.10 24.81 -18.10
CA GLU A 509 5.53 24.67 -18.36
C GLU A 509 5.91 25.26 -19.69
N HIS A 510 7.12 25.81 -19.75
CA HIS A 510 7.76 26.25 -20.97
C HIS A 510 9.13 25.58 -21.08
N ARG A 511 9.35 24.85 -22.16
CA ARG A 511 10.63 24.28 -22.54
C ARG A 511 11.22 25.11 -23.68
N MET A 512 12.47 25.51 -23.53
CA MET A 512 13.21 26.34 -24.49
C MET A 512 14.52 25.64 -24.84
N GLY A 513 14.76 25.43 -26.13
CA GLY A 513 16.03 24.92 -26.65
C GLY A 513 16.84 26.03 -27.32
N VAL A 514 18.06 26.29 -26.85
CA VAL A 514 18.97 27.34 -27.38
C VAL A 514 20.35 26.75 -27.54
N GLY A 515 20.75 26.44 -28.78
CA GLY A 515 22.03 25.78 -29.05
C GLY A 515 22.12 24.47 -28.24
N ASP A 516 23.18 24.34 -27.44
CA ASP A 516 23.45 23.17 -26.62
C ASP A 516 22.74 23.21 -25.24
N PHE A 517 21.88 24.21 -25.01
CA PHE A 517 21.13 24.36 -23.78
C PHE A 517 19.63 24.02 -23.99
N VAL A 518 19.07 23.30 -23.03
CA VAL A 518 17.63 23.14 -22.89
C VAL A 518 17.23 23.64 -21.50
N ILE A 519 16.26 24.53 -21.46
CA ILE A 519 15.77 25.16 -20.22
C ILE A 519 14.29 24.84 -20.09
N ARG A 520 13.87 24.38 -18.92
CA ARG A 520 12.47 24.20 -18.56
C ARG A 520 12.13 25.04 -17.35
N THR A 521 11.11 25.86 -17.51
CA THR A 521 10.47 26.61 -16.41
C THR A 521 9.04 26.17 -16.27
N GLY A 522 8.58 25.98 -15.05
CA GLY A 522 7.22 25.54 -14.78
C GLY A 522 6.69 26.14 -13.49
N LEU A 523 5.38 26.17 -13.39
CA LEU A 523 4.68 26.57 -12.19
C LEU A 523 3.47 25.68 -12.01
N ARG A 524 3.27 25.18 -10.78
CA ARG A 524 2.04 24.54 -10.35
C ARG A 524 1.48 25.29 -9.16
N ALA A 525 0.19 25.62 -9.21
CA ALA A 525 -0.56 26.21 -8.12
C ALA A 525 -1.65 25.24 -7.71
N GLU A 526 -1.70 24.89 -6.45
CA GLU A 526 -2.66 23.96 -5.88
C GLU A 526 -3.42 24.63 -4.73
N TYR A 527 -4.71 24.38 -4.66
CA TYR A 527 -5.57 24.76 -3.56
C TYR A 527 -6.33 23.53 -3.09
N ASP A 528 -6.44 23.34 -1.80
CA ASP A 528 -7.36 22.39 -1.19
C ASP A 528 -8.18 23.07 -0.09
N ASP A 529 -9.41 22.59 0.13
CA ASP A 529 -10.31 23.12 1.15
C ASP A 529 -10.11 22.48 2.53
N PHE A 530 -9.22 21.47 2.64
CA PHE A 530 -8.84 20.82 3.89
C PHE A 530 -7.88 21.70 4.70
N THR A 531 -6.74 22.07 4.09
CA THR A 531 -5.77 23.01 4.70
C THR A 531 -6.15 24.46 4.46
N LYS A 532 -6.93 24.73 3.41
CA LYS A 532 -7.33 26.08 2.92
C LYS A 532 -6.15 26.93 2.48
N ASP A 533 -5.06 26.30 2.11
CA ASP A 533 -3.84 26.94 1.66
C ASP A 533 -3.71 26.89 0.13
N VAL A 534 -3.01 27.89 -0.42
CA VAL A 534 -2.58 27.90 -1.81
C VAL A 534 -1.10 27.57 -1.87
N ASN A 535 -0.79 26.42 -2.43
CA ASN A 535 0.57 25.93 -2.59
C ASN A 535 1.11 26.34 -3.97
N ILE A 536 2.19 27.11 -3.99
CA ILE A 536 2.88 27.53 -5.23
C ILE A 536 4.19 26.77 -5.37
N ALA A 537 4.30 25.96 -6.42
CA ALA A 537 5.40 25.05 -6.69
C ALA A 537 6.15 25.45 -7.99
N PRO A 538 7.13 26.37 -7.92
CA PRO A 538 7.97 26.69 -9.06
C PRO A 538 8.88 25.52 -9.41
N ARG A 539 9.12 25.35 -10.71
CA ARG A 539 10.01 24.34 -11.30
C ARG A 539 10.99 25.03 -12.21
N PHE A 540 12.27 24.75 -12.05
CA PHE A 540 13.32 25.22 -12.93
C PHE A 540 14.33 24.10 -13.16
N THR A 541 14.63 23.82 -14.41
CA THR A 541 15.66 22.86 -14.78
C THR A 541 16.36 23.34 -16.05
N THR A 542 17.67 23.22 -16.09
CA THR A 542 18.47 23.46 -17.30
C THR A 542 19.43 22.31 -17.53
N SER A 543 19.63 21.98 -18.77
CA SER A 543 20.59 20.96 -19.24
C SER A 543 21.51 21.59 -20.29
N TRP A 544 22.79 21.31 -20.16
CA TRP A 544 23.84 21.78 -21.08
C TRP A 544 24.61 20.58 -21.60
N ASP A 545 24.57 20.39 -22.92
CA ASP A 545 25.42 19.43 -23.62
C ASP A 545 26.79 20.10 -23.89
N LEU A 546 27.81 19.73 -23.12
CA LEU A 546 29.12 20.36 -23.12
C LEU A 546 29.83 20.31 -24.49
N PHE A 547 29.55 19.31 -25.30
CA PHE A 547 30.21 19.04 -26.56
C PHE A 547 29.25 19.00 -27.76
N GLY A 548 27.96 19.21 -27.54
CA GLY A 548 26.94 19.18 -28.58
C GLY A 548 26.71 17.79 -29.21
N ASN A 549 27.21 16.73 -28.57
CA ASN A 549 27.14 15.35 -29.09
C ASN A 549 26.44 14.37 -28.15
N GLY A 550 25.84 14.85 -27.05
CA GLY A 550 25.20 14.04 -26.03
C GLY A 550 26.13 13.22 -25.14
N GLY A 551 27.47 13.34 -25.34
CA GLY A 551 28.46 12.55 -24.60
C GLY A 551 28.69 13.01 -23.17
N SER A 552 28.44 14.29 -22.87
CA SER A 552 28.57 14.86 -21.53
C SER A 552 27.54 15.96 -21.34
N VAL A 553 26.55 15.68 -20.49
CA VAL A 553 25.45 16.59 -20.20
C VAL A 553 25.43 16.94 -18.72
N ILE A 554 25.40 18.24 -18.43
CA ILE A 554 25.23 18.76 -17.08
C ILE A 554 23.80 19.23 -16.92
N THR A 555 23.07 18.65 -15.97
CA THR A 555 21.69 19.07 -15.62
C THR A 555 21.66 19.67 -14.22
N VAL A 556 21.07 20.84 -14.09
CA VAL A 556 20.85 21.54 -12.81
C VAL A 556 19.39 21.90 -12.68
N GLY A 557 18.81 21.67 -11.49
CA GLY A 557 17.42 21.98 -11.21
C GLY A 557 17.21 22.58 -9.83
N ALA A 558 16.20 23.43 -9.73
CA ALA A 558 15.69 23.98 -8.48
C ALA A 558 14.16 23.89 -8.51
N ASN A 559 13.61 22.98 -7.71
CA ASN A 559 12.19 22.63 -7.77
C ASN A 559 11.60 22.61 -6.38
N ARG A 560 10.38 23.11 -6.24
CA ARG A 560 9.58 23.00 -5.00
C ARG A 560 8.45 22.01 -5.20
N TYR A 561 8.32 21.09 -4.27
CA TYR A 561 7.27 20.07 -4.25
C TYR A 561 6.45 20.18 -2.97
N TYR A 562 5.19 19.78 -3.03
CA TYR A 562 4.31 19.67 -1.88
C TYR A 562 3.77 18.25 -1.81
N GLY A 563 3.73 17.70 -0.60
CA GLY A 563 3.19 16.38 -0.33
C GLY A 563 1.66 16.35 -0.37
N ARG A 564 1.11 15.17 -0.14
CA ARG A 564 -0.33 14.92 -0.08
C ARG A 564 -0.88 15.26 1.31
N ASN A 565 -2.15 15.56 1.38
CA ASN A 565 -2.90 15.64 2.64
C ASN A 565 -3.08 14.23 3.22
N ILE A 566 -2.93 14.10 4.53
CA ILE A 566 -3.13 12.85 5.26
C ILE A 566 -4.41 12.99 6.08
N LEU A 567 -5.45 12.26 5.68
CA LEU A 567 -6.76 12.28 6.33
C LEU A 567 -6.76 11.59 7.69
N THR A 568 -5.75 10.79 7.98
CA THR A 568 -5.57 10.06 9.23
C THR A 568 -5.81 10.96 10.45
N TYR A 569 -5.23 12.17 10.46
CA TYR A 569 -5.38 13.07 11.61
C TYR A 569 -6.82 13.55 11.82
N ALA A 570 -7.56 13.83 10.74
CA ALA A 570 -8.96 14.25 10.83
C ALA A 570 -9.83 13.10 11.35
N LEU A 571 -9.66 11.90 10.80
CA LEU A 571 -10.37 10.70 11.22
C LEU A 571 -10.00 10.27 12.64
N TYR A 572 -8.74 10.42 13.04
CA TYR A 572 -8.29 10.19 14.41
C TYR A 572 -8.97 11.10 15.44
N LYS A 573 -9.05 12.39 15.14
CA LYS A 573 -9.73 13.33 16.02
C LYS A 573 -11.18 12.94 16.24
N ALA A 574 -11.85 12.54 15.17
CA ALA A 574 -13.23 12.07 15.24
C ALA A 574 -13.36 10.76 16.02
N GLN A 575 -12.47 9.78 15.76
CA GLN A 575 -12.43 8.49 16.45
C GLN A 575 -12.13 8.63 17.94
N ASN A 576 -11.19 9.48 18.34
CA ASN A 576 -10.83 9.71 19.74
C ASN A 576 -12.00 10.29 20.54
N GLY A 577 -12.91 11.02 19.91
CA GLY A 577 -14.17 11.43 20.53
C GLY A 577 -15.10 10.27 20.90
N GLY A 578 -14.91 9.09 20.30
CA GLY A 578 -15.64 7.86 20.61
C GLY A 578 -14.93 6.92 21.59
N MET A 579 -13.74 7.27 22.09
CA MET A 579 -12.98 6.46 23.03
C MET A 579 -13.34 6.82 24.48
N GLU A 580 -13.61 5.83 25.29
CA GLU A 580 -13.95 5.98 26.70
C GLU A 580 -13.13 4.99 27.54
N ASN A 581 -12.69 5.43 28.71
CA ASN A 581 -11.99 4.58 29.66
C ASN A 581 -12.80 4.46 30.95
N ILE A 582 -12.84 3.25 31.50
CA ILE A 582 -13.32 2.99 32.86
C ILE A 582 -12.13 2.41 33.62
N TYR A 583 -11.90 2.96 34.80
CA TYR A 583 -10.98 2.40 35.78
C TYR A 583 -11.79 1.97 37.00
N ASP A 584 -11.64 0.73 37.41
CA ASP A 584 -12.16 0.22 38.66
C ASP A 584 -11.00 0.15 39.63
N TYR A 585 -10.92 1.15 40.53
CA TYR A 585 -9.88 1.20 41.55
C TYR A 585 -10.38 0.54 42.84
N ALA A 586 -9.58 -0.37 43.30
CA ALA A 586 -9.70 -1.01 44.59
C ALA A 586 -9.24 -0.11 45.75
N SER A 587 -9.82 1.07 45.94
CA SER A 587 -9.54 1.87 47.16
C SER A 587 -10.84 2.21 47.86
N ASP A 588 -10.86 2.01 49.19
CA ASP A 588 -12.00 2.26 50.11
C ASP A 588 -12.57 3.70 50.07
N ASP A 589 -11.89 4.65 49.42
CA ASP A 589 -12.25 6.06 49.37
C ASP A 589 -12.67 6.59 48.00
N SER A 590 -12.72 5.74 46.96
CA SER A 590 -13.23 6.16 45.64
C SER A 590 -14.64 5.67 45.45
N PRO A 591 -15.63 6.54 45.16
CA PRO A 591 -16.95 6.08 44.72
C PRO A 591 -16.72 5.31 43.44
N ALA A 592 -17.24 4.06 43.40
CA ALA A 592 -17.27 3.26 42.17
C ALA A 592 -17.82 4.16 41.07
N ALA A 593 -16.98 4.48 40.11
CA ALA A 593 -17.38 5.31 38.99
C ALA A 593 -18.24 4.42 38.07
N ASP A 594 -19.52 4.36 38.35
CA ASP A 594 -20.55 3.67 37.55
C ASP A 594 -20.69 4.29 36.14
N GLY A 595 -19.71 5.00 35.62
CA GLY A 595 -19.80 5.76 34.40
C GLY A 595 -18.62 5.55 33.45
N TRP A 596 -18.94 5.58 32.18
CA TRP A 596 -17.95 5.72 31.11
C TRP A 596 -17.53 7.18 30.97
N PHE A 597 -16.23 7.43 31.02
CA PHE A 597 -15.66 8.76 30.83
C PHE A 597 -15.12 8.89 29.41
N ALA A 598 -15.40 10.02 28.78
CA ALA A 598 -14.72 10.35 27.52
C ALA A 598 -13.20 10.46 27.79
N ALA A 599 -12.38 9.93 26.91
CA ALA A 599 -10.91 9.97 27.04
C ALA A 599 -10.36 11.40 27.20
N ASN A 600 -11.20 12.40 26.99
CA ASN A 600 -10.89 13.83 27.07
C ASN A 600 -11.31 14.49 28.40
N ASP A 601 -12.04 13.82 29.29
CA ASP A 601 -12.57 14.40 30.55
C ASP A 601 -11.65 14.18 31.76
N PHE A 602 -10.36 14.00 31.51
CA PHE A 602 -9.35 13.73 32.54
C PHE A 602 -8.92 14.94 33.38
N ASP A 603 -9.62 16.07 33.37
CA ASP A 603 -9.25 17.24 34.14
C ASP A 603 -9.29 17.05 35.68
N GLY A 604 -9.77 15.88 36.14
CA GLY A 604 -9.87 15.56 37.57
C GLY A 604 -8.88 14.51 38.10
N LEU A 605 -8.15 13.79 37.25
CA LEU A 605 -7.25 12.69 37.65
C LEU A 605 -5.79 13.02 37.32
N GLU A 606 -5.14 13.81 38.19
CA GLU A 606 -3.72 14.17 38.04
C GLU A 606 -2.74 12.97 38.09
N ARG A 607 -3.19 11.74 38.29
CA ARG A 607 -2.29 10.61 38.56
C ARG A 607 -2.05 9.63 37.38
N LEU A 608 -2.78 9.75 36.29
CA LEU A 608 -2.52 8.91 35.11
C LEU A 608 -2.37 9.78 33.86
N LYS A 609 -1.25 10.47 33.74
CA LYS A 609 -0.79 10.99 32.44
C LYS A 609 -0.39 9.80 31.58
N THR A 610 -1.39 9.18 30.91
CA THR A 610 -1.09 8.23 29.85
C THR A 610 -0.36 8.96 28.70
N PRO A 611 0.50 8.29 27.93
CA PRO A 611 1.20 8.91 26.80
C PRO A 611 0.27 9.64 25.83
N PHE A 612 -1.02 9.31 25.80
CA PHE A 612 -2.04 9.99 25.00
C PHE A 612 -2.37 11.42 25.42
N SER A 613 -2.13 11.81 26.67
CA SER A 613 -2.28 13.21 27.09
C SER A 613 -1.17 14.11 26.55
N GLN A 614 -0.05 13.53 26.08
CA GLN A 614 1.05 14.28 25.47
C GLN A 614 0.81 14.61 23.98
N ILE A 615 -0.12 13.93 23.30
CA ILE A 615 -0.51 14.25 21.91
C ILE A 615 -1.38 15.52 21.86
N ARG A 616 -1.84 16.04 23.00
CA ARG A 616 -2.61 17.29 23.12
C ARG A 616 -1.79 18.57 23.12
N GLN A 617 -0.49 18.51 23.00
CA GLN A 617 0.28 19.73 22.80
C GLN A 617 0.13 20.16 21.34
N GLU A 618 -0.50 21.31 21.19
CA GLU A 618 -0.78 22.14 20.04
C GLU A 618 -0.03 21.77 18.75
N PRO A 619 -0.70 21.76 17.58
CA PRO A 619 0.01 21.65 16.32
C PRO A 619 1.02 22.79 16.27
N SER A 620 2.31 22.47 16.31
CA SER A 620 3.33 23.42 15.90
C SER A 620 3.00 23.89 14.50
N PRO A 621 2.96 25.19 14.26
CA PRO A 621 2.82 25.69 12.90
C PRO A 621 4.05 25.26 12.11
N LEU A 622 3.88 24.39 11.11
CA LEU A 622 4.83 24.11 10.05
C LEU A 622 4.60 25.05 8.89
#